data_800e8d0b98377c268b2ebe81660fdfc8
#
_entry.id   800e8d0b98377c268b2ebe81660fdfc8
#
_cell.length_a   1.000
_cell.length_b   1.000
_cell.length_c   1.000
_cell.angle_alpha   90.00
_cell.angle_beta   90.00
_cell.angle_gamma   90.00
#
_symmetry.space_group_name_H-M   'P 1'
#
loop_
_entity.id
_entity.type
_entity.pdbx_description
1 polymer ?
#
loop_
_entity_poly.entity_id
_entity_poly.type
_entity_poly.pdbx_seq_one_letter_code
_entity_poly.pdbx_strand_id
1 'polypeptide(L)'
;MSWFTLDDEDDAPYGEYADHQVRQRPNPKANRPRTKRRPEHSEAVVGMVTGVDRGRYTALVAAGADPDDPTERSVLAARARELRSTAIVIGDRVQLVGDTSGAEGSLARIVAIEDRLTVLRRSADDSDRLERVMVANADQMLIVVAAANPEPRVRLVDRYLVAAYDAGISPLLCITKVDLADPAPFLAHFAALEVPVFESAPGAWPLESIREALAGKTTVFVGHSGVGKSTLINALVPEAERATGHVNEVTGRGRHTSSSSVALRVATPGAAGGDHGWAIDTPGVRSFGLGHVTSDGILRGFTDLAEIIDGCPRGCTHAEDAPDCELDAAIADGRLDAAGALRVDSLRRLLK
;
A
#
# COMPACT_ATOMS: atom_id res chain seq x y z
N MET A 1 61.13 -46.53 0.52
CA MET A 1 60.71 -46.41 -0.86
C MET A 1 59.94 -45.08 -0.91
N SER A 2 60.64 -43.97 -1.00
CA SER A 2 61.21 -43.27 -2.12
C SER A 2 60.18 -42.98 -3.24
N TRP A 3 60.07 -41.76 -3.47
CA TRP A 3 59.88 -40.99 -4.70
C TRP A 3 58.91 -39.80 -4.49
N PHE A 4 59.52 -38.64 -4.31
CA PHE A 4 59.18 -37.44 -5.10
C PHE A 4 60.25 -36.38 -4.83
N THR A 5 61.09 -36.25 -5.82
CA THR A 5 62.01 -35.12 -5.98
C THR A 5 61.23 -33.88 -6.41
N LEU A 6 61.49 -32.80 -5.71
CA LEU A 6 61.21 -31.43 -6.12
C LEU A 6 62.19 -31.04 -7.22
N ASP A 7 61.68 -30.59 -8.36
CA ASP A 7 62.43 -29.75 -9.28
C ASP A 7 61.85 -28.36 -9.23
N ASP A 8 62.64 -27.45 -8.67
CA ASP A 8 62.57 -26.03 -8.86
C ASP A 8 62.83 -25.70 -10.33
N GLU A 9 62.10 -24.75 -10.87
CA GLU A 9 62.48 -23.75 -11.87
C GLU A 9 61.25 -23.36 -12.68
N ASP A 10 60.73 -22.19 -12.34
CA ASP A 10 60.30 -21.18 -13.32
C ASP A 10 59.80 -19.93 -12.60
N ASP A 11 60.73 -19.20 -11.97
CA ASP A 11 60.59 -17.79 -11.69
C ASP A 11 60.76 -17.01 -12.99
N ALA A 12 59.67 -16.82 -13.73
CA ALA A 12 59.64 -15.83 -14.79
C ALA A 12 59.12 -14.49 -14.18
N PRO A 13 59.95 -13.41 -14.24
CA PRO A 13 59.51 -12.12 -13.71
C PRO A 13 58.36 -11.59 -14.54
N TYR A 14 57.24 -11.25 -13.87
CA TYR A 14 56.18 -10.48 -14.48
C TYR A 14 56.74 -9.20 -15.07
N GLY A 15 56.81 -9.15 -16.39
CA GLY A 15 57.30 -8.00 -17.12
C GLY A 15 56.44 -6.76 -16.77
N GLU A 16 57.15 -5.72 -16.37
CA GLU A 16 56.59 -4.39 -16.22
C GLU A 16 55.82 -4.00 -17.48
N TYR A 17 54.49 -3.99 -17.42
CA TYR A 17 53.67 -3.36 -18.44
C TYR A 17 53.88 -1.85 -18.33
N ALA A 18 54.74 -1.35 -19.21
CA ALA A 18 55.01 0.05 -19.35
C ALA A 18 53.71 0.81 -19.74
N ASP A 19 53.24 1.65 -18.85
CA ASP A 19 52.03 2.45 -18.88
C ASP A 19 51.86 3.43 -20.07
N HIS A 20 52.79 3.41 -21.03
CA HIS A 20 52.89 4.45 -22.06
C HIS A 20 52.40 4.03 -23.45
N GLN A 21 51.70 2.89 -23.58
CA GLN A 21 51.21 2.45 -24.91
C GLN A 21 49.66 2.35 -25.02
N VAL A 22 48.89 2.65 -23.99
CA VAL A 22 47.45 2.75 -24.15
C VAL A 22 47.10 4.14 -24.69
N ARG A 23 47.19 4.32 -25.98
CA ARG A 23 46.56 5.48 -26.66
C ARG A 23 45.03 5.33 -26.53
N GLN A 24 44.47 5.87 -25.47
CA GLN A 24 43.04 6.13 -25.40
C GLN A 24 42.71 7.12 -26.51
N ARG A 25 42.11 6.65 -27.60
CA ARG A 25 41.46 7.53 -28.56
C ARG A 25 40.26 8.18 -27.86
N PRO A 26 40.25 9.50 -27.65
CA PRO A 26 39.07 10.16 -27.08
C PRO A 26 37.89 9.83 -27.97
N ASN A 27 36.87 9.18 -27.44
CA ASN A 27 35.62 9.01 -28.16
C ASN A 27 34.99 10.40 -28.29
N PRO A 28 34.95 11.02 -29.49
CA PRO A 28 34.41 12.37 -29.65
C PRO A 28 32.91 12.48 -29.30
N LYS A 29 32.27 11.37 -29.06
CA LYS A 29 30.84 11.29 -28.63
C LYS A 29 30.67 11.07 -27.11
N ALA A 30 31.77 10.83 -26.35
CA ALA A 30 31.67 10.56 -24.91
C ALA A 30 31.44 11.81 -24.05
N ASN A 31 31.80 12.99 -24.54
CA ASN A 31 31.76 14.24 -23.77
C ASN A 31 30.62 15.19 -24.14
N ARG A 32 29.58 14.74 -24.80
CA ARG A 32 28.34 15.52 -24.82
C ARG A 32 27.62 15.28 -23.49
N PRO A 33 27.46 16.32 -22.64
CA PRO A 33 26.51 16.25 -21.55
C PRO A 33 25.18 15.86 -22.20
N ARG A 34 24.72 14.65 -21.93
CA ARG A 34 23.34 14.29 -22.22
C ARG A 34 22.51 15.03 -21.18
N THR A 35 22.26 16.30 -21.41
CA THR A 35 21.12 16.97 -20.81
C THR A 35 19.90 16.22 -21.31
N LYS A 36 19.49 15.23 -20.52
CA LYS A 36 18.16 14.64 -20.65
C LYS A 36 17.19 15.74 -20.24
N ARG A 37 16.91 16.70 -21.13
CA ARG A 37 15.67 17.46 -21.04
C ARG A 37 14.59 16.39 -21.14
N ARG A 38 13.90 16.14 -20.01
CA ARG A 38 12.63 15.44 -20.05
C ARG A 38 11.76 16.23 -21.04
N PRO A 39 11.19 15.60 -22.08
CA PRO A 39 10.17 16.28 -22.85
C PRO A 39 9.10 16.76 -21.88
N GLU A 40 8.77 18.04 -21.95
CA GLU A 40 7.58 18.54 -21.28
C GLU A 40 6.41 17.91 -22.04
N HIS A 41 5.73 16.97 -21.39
CA HIS A 41 4.55 16.32 -21.94
C HIS A 41 3.32 17.19 -21.62
N SER A 42 3.26 18.38 -22.22
CA SER A 42 2.18 19.36 -22.00
C SER A 42 0.79 18.85 -22.42
N GLU A 43 0.75 17.83 -23.25
CA GLU A 43 -0.50 17.19 -23.73
C GLU A 43 -0.79 15.87 -22.97
N ALA A 44 -0.11 15.62 -21.85
CA ALA A 44 -0.33 14.39 -21.10
C ALA A 44 -1.68 14.43 -20.38
N VAL A 45 -2.44 13.35 -20.55
CA VAL A 45 -3.70 13.14 -19.84
C VAL A 45 -3.44 12.43 -18.53
N VAL A 46 -4.06 12.90 -17.45
CA VAL A 46 -3.92 12.29 -16.12
C VAL A 46 -4.94 11.17 -15.93
N GLY A 47 -4.47 10.00 -15.49
CA GLY A 47 -5.32 8.88 -15.14
C GLY A 47 -4.89 8.24 -13.82
N MET A 48 -5.84 7.58 -13.12
CA MET A 48 -5.58 6.78 -11.92
C MET A 48 -5.35 5.32 -12.32
N VAL A 49 -4.28 4.71 -11.85
CA VAL A 49 -4.01 3.28 -12.08
C VAL A 49 -4.99 2.42 -11.28
N THR A 50 -5.86 1.70 -11.97
CA THR A 50 -6.87 0.80 -11.41
C THR A 50 -6.52 -0.67 -11.51
N GLY A 51 -5.55 -1.02 -12.36
CA GLY A 51 -5.10 -2.40 -12.54
C GLY A 51 -3.63 -2.49 -12.93
N VAL A 52 -2.96 -3.52 -12.43
CA VAL A 52 -1.56 -3.83 -12.74
C VAL A 52 -1.45 -5.30 -13.09
N ASP A 53 -1.07 -5.63 -14.31
CA ASP A 53 -0.83 -7.01 -14.76
C ASP A 53 0.41 -7.09 -15.65
N ARG A 54 1.44 -7.81 -15.21
CA ARG A 54 2.67 -8.18 -15.96
C ARG A 54 3.27 -7.05 -16.80
N GLY A 55 3.34 -5.84 -16.22
CA GLY A 55 3.92 -4.66 -16.90
C GLY A 55 2.95 -3.92 -17.82
N ARG A 56 1.69 -4.30 -17.83
CA ARG A 56 0.57 -3.54 -18.36
C ARG A 56 -0.20 -2.89 -17.21
N TYR A 57 -0.73 -1.73 -17.48
CA TYR A 57 -1.44 -0.91 -16.49
C TYR A 57 -2.77 -0.50 -17.08
N THR A 58 -3.83 -0.68 -16.33
CA THR A 58 -5.12 -0.08 -16.65
C THR A 58 -5.20 1.23 -15.88
N ALA A 59 -5.39 2.33 -16.57
CA ALA A 59 -5.58 3.65 -15.97
C ALA A 59 -6.96 4.18 -16.32
N LEU A 60 -7.68 4.68 -15.32
CA LEU A 60 -8.94 5.37 -15.51
C LEU A 60 -8.67 6.86 -15.71
N VAL A 61 -9.06 7.38 -16.85
CA VAL A 61 -9.14 8.81 -17.13
C VAL A 61 -10.54 9.27 -16.73
N ALA A 62 -10.59 10.16 -15.73
CA ALA A 62 -11.87 10.65 -15.22
C ALA A 62 -12.55 11.59 -16.23
N ALA A 63 -13.87 11.71 -16.12
CA ALA A 63 -14.63 12.67 -16.92
C ALA A 63 -14.06 14.09 -16.75
N GLY A 64 -13.79 14.76 -17.87
CA GLY A 64 -13.23 16.12 -17.90
C GLY A 64 -11.73 16.23 -17.64
N ALA A 65 -11.03 15.12 -17.40
CA ALA A 65 -9.57 15.11 -17.22
C ALA A 65 -8.80 15.29 -18.54
N ASP A 66 -9.44 15.03 -19.67
CA ASP A 66 -8.91 15.21 -21.02
C ASP A 66 -9.74 16.29 -21.72
N PRO A 67 -9.13 17.44 -22.10
CA PRO A 67 -9.85 18.49 -22.81
C PRO A 67 -10.38 18.07 -24.19
N ASP A 68 -9.68 17.12 -24.85
CA ASP A 68 -10.02 16.68 -26.22
C ASP A 68 -11.10 15.59 -26.21
N ASP A 69 -11.20 14.83 -25.10
CA ASP A 69 -12.24 13.82 -24.89
C ASP A 69 -12.70 13.83 -23.42
N PRO A 70 -13.76 14.56 -23.08
CA PRO A 70 -14.22 14.72 -21.72
C PRO A 70 -14.90 13.49 -21.13
N THR A 71 -14.98 12.37 -21.87
CA THR A 71 -15.62 11.15 -21.38
C THR A 71 -14.73 10.35 -20.45
N GLU A 72 -15.33 9.74 -19.43
CA GLU A 72 -14.63 8.80 -18.57
C GLU A 72 -14.31 7.52 -19.37
N ARG A 73 -13.07 7.05 -19.26
CA ARG A 73 -12.64 5.84 -19.96
C ARG A 73 -11.47 5.13 -19.31
N SER A 74 -11.40 3.81 -19.50
CA SER A 74 -10.27 2.99 -19.12
C SER A 74 -9.25 2.91 -20.25
N VAL A 75 -8.00 3.22 -19.96
CA VAL A 75 -6.90 3.24 -20.92
C VAL A 75 -5.89 2.17 -20.56
N LEU A 76 -5.56 1.30 -21.52
CA LEU A 76 -4.46 0.35 -21.36
C LEU A 76 -3.14 1.07 -21.63
N ALA A 77 -2.17 0.95 -20.74
CA ALA A 77 -0.90 1.65 -20.82
C ALA A 77 0.31 0.75 -20.56
N ALA A 78 1.45 1.15 -21.12
CA ALA A 78 2.74 0.56 -20.82
C ALA A 78 3.68 1.62 -20.23
N ARG A 79 4.60 1.19 -19.37
CA ARG A 79 5.57 2.07 -18.73
C ARG A 79 6.62 2.57 -19.71
N ALA A 80 6.93 3.86 -19.68
CA ALA A 80 8.04 4.43 -20.41
C ALA A 80 9.40 3.90 -19.90
N ARG A 81 10.41 3.94 -20.75
CA ARG A 81 11.77 3.45 -20.41
C ARG A 81 12.39 4.20 -19.23
N GLU A 82 12.06 5.46 -19.11
CA GLU A 82 12.56 6.39 -18.09
C GLU A 82 12.08 6.01 -16.68
N LEU A 83 10.94 5.32 -16.59
CA LEU A 83 10.34 4.88 -15.33
C LEU A 83 10.75 3.45 -14.90
N ARG A 84 11.76 2.85 -15.52
CA ARG A 84 12.13 1.42 -15.31
C ARG A 84 12.40 1.05 -13.86
N SER A 85 12.97 1.96 -13.07
CA SER A 85 13.30 1.75 -11.65
C SER A 85 12.17 2.11 -10.69
N THR A 86 11.10 2.75 -11.20
CA THR A 86 10.00 3.21 -10.36
C THR A 86 8.85 2.21 -10.42
N ALA A 87 8.41 1.73 -9.27
CA ALA A 87 7.22 0.88 -9.19
C ALA A 87 5.98 1.73 -9.43
N ILE A 88 5.16 1.33 -10.40
CA ILE A 88 3.82 1.86 -10.62
C ILE A 88 2.85 0.90 -9.97
N VAL A 89 1.98 1.42 -9.11
CA VAL A 89 1.06 0.64 -8.29
C VAL A 89 -0.37 1.14 -8.44
N ILE A 90 -1.33 0.40 -7.91
CA ILE A 90 -2.73 0.82 -7.88
C ILE A 90 -2.86 2.09 -7.04
N GLY A 91 -3.73 3.01 -7.51
CA GLY A 91 -3.94 4.32 -6.92
C GLY A 91 -2.95 5.39 -7.38
N ASP A 92 -1.87 5.03 -8.11
CA ASP A 92 -0.99 6.04 -8.70
C ASP A 92 -1.75 6.93 -9.68
N ARG A 93 -1.53 8.23 -9.57
CA ARG A 93 -1.91 9.19 -10.60
C ARG A 93 -0.77 9.28 -11.60
N VAL A 94 -1.07 9.01 -12.86
CA VAL A 94 -0.04 8.87 -13.91
C VAL A 94 -0.36 9.76 -15.09
N GLN A 95 0.69 10.27 -15.71
CA GLN A 95 0.60 11.04 -16.95
C GLN A 95 0.73 10.09 -18.15
N LEU A 96 -0.30 10.11 -18.99
CA LEU A 96 -0.48 9.25 -20.16
C LEU A 96 -0.27 10.05 -21.43
N VAL A 97 0.46 9.49 -22.40
CA VAL A 97 0.65 10.04 -23.74
C VAL A 97 0.47 8.96 -24.80
N GLY A 98 0.24 9.36 -26.03
CA GLY A 98 -0.01 8.47 -27.15
C GLY A 98 -1.50 8.19 -27.32
N ASP A 99 -1.87 6.95 -27.63
CA ASP A 99 -3.28 6.61 -27.83
C ASP A 99 -3.98 6.40 -26.47
N THR A 100 -4.64 7.44 -26.01
CA THR A 100 -5.42 7.47 -24.75
C THR A 100 -6.91 7.26 -24.98
N SER A 101 -7.33 6.83 -26.17
CA SER A 101 -8.75 6.65 -26.53
C SER A 101 -9.45 5.54 -25.72
N GLY A 102 -8.70 4.57 -25.20
CA GLY A 102 -9.27 3.38 -24.55
C GLY A 102 -9.95 2.41 -25.51
N ALA A 103 -9.81 2.62 -26.84
CA ALA A 103 -10.34 1.72 -27.85
C ALA A 103 -9.64 0.35 -27.80
N GLU A 104 -10.29 -0.67 -28.33
CA GLU A 104 -9.70 -2.02 -28.43
C GLU A 104 -8.40 -1.97 -29.24
N GLY A 105 -7.31 -2.51 -28.67
CA GLY A 105 -5.98 -2.48 -29.28
C GLY A 105 -5.19 -1.19 -29.06
N SER A 106 -5.78 -0.15 -28.47
CA SER A 106 -5.06 1.08 -28.11
C SER A 106 -4.05 0.80 -26.99
N LEU A 107 -2.92 1.52 -27.02
CA LEU A 107 -1.89 1.41 -25.99
C LEU A 107 -1.24 2.76 -25.73
N ALA A 108 -1.53 3.35 -24.60
CA ALA A 108 -0.89 4.55 -24.11
C ALA A 108 0.47 4.27 -23.47
N ARG A 109 1.19 5.32 -23.11
CA ARG A 109 2.46 5.25 -22.39
C ARG A 109 2.41 6.11 -21.15
N ILE A 110 2.73 5.52 -20.00
CA ILE A 110 2.95 6.25 -18.74
C ILE A 110 4.32 6.90 -18.80
N VAL A 111 4.38 8.23 -18.75
CA VAL A 111 5.61 9.03 -18.85
C VAL A 111 6.02 9.66 -17.53
N ALA A 112 5.08 9.85 -16.58
CA ALA A 112 5.34 10.35 -15.25
C ALA A 112 4.35 9.75 -14.24
N ILE A 113 4.73 9.75 -12.97
CA ILE A 113 3.88 9.46 -11.82
C ILE A 113 3.81 10.75 -11.04
N GLU A 114 2.61 11.19 -10.66
CA GLU A 114 2.42 12.35 -9.80
C GLU A 114 2.84 12.04 -8.37
N ASP A 115 3.07 13.07 -7.56
CA ASP A 115 3.44 12.91 -6.16
C ASP A 115 2.35 12.14 -5.40
N ARG A 116 2.78 11.15 -4.64
CA ARG A 116 1.89 10.31 -3.85
C ARG A 116 1.57 11.00 -2.53
N LEU A 117 0.30 11.12 -2.20
CA LEU A 117 -0.16 11.67 -0.92
C LEU A 117 0.03 10.67 0.21
N THR A 118 -0.32 9.40 -0.05
CA THR A 118 -0.16 8.28 0.89
C THR A 118 0.49 7.10 0.18
N VAL A 119 1.25 6.29 0.93
CA VAL A 119 1.95 5.12 0.38
C VAL A 119 1.88 3.98 1.36
N LEU A 120 1.22 2.90 0.96
CA LEU A 120 1.20 1.66 1.72
C LEU A 120 2.31 0.73 1.23
N ARG A 121 3.16 0.25 2.14
CA ARG A 121 4.33 -0.58 1.85
C ARG A 121 4.19 -1.96 2.48
N ARG A 122 4.86 -2.93 1.91
CA ARG A 122 5.07 -4.24 2.54
C ARG A 122 6.54 -4.61 2.51
N SER A 123 7.01 -5.37 3.48
CA SER A 123 8.28 -6.09 3.37
C SER A 123 8.15 -7.22 2.34
N ALA A 124 9.21 -7.51 1.62
CA ALA A 124 9.23 -8.63 0.68
C ALA A 124 9.18 -9.98 1.43
N ASP A 125 9.87 -10.06 2.58
CA ASP A 125 9.82 -11.14 3.58
C ASP A 125 10.00 -10.54 4.98
N ASP A 126 9.64 -11.27 6.04
CA ASP A 126 9.77 -10.81 7.45
C ASP A 126 11.23 -10.47 7.85
N SER A 127 12.22 -10.83 7.01
CA SER A 127 13.64 -10.55 7.18
C SER A 127 14.22 -9.54 6.19
N ASP A 128 13.44 -9.09 5.19
CA ASP A 128 13.97 -8.31 4.07
C ASP A 128 13.80 -6.80 4.33
N ARG A 129 14.92 -6.07 4.29
CA ARG A 129 14.95 -4.59 4.34
C ARG A 129 14.41 -3.94 3.06
N LEU A 130 14.02 -4.75 2.07
CA LEU A 130 13.47 -4.27 0.80
C LEU A 130 11.96 -4.11 0.91
N GLU A 131 11.55 -2.88 1.08
CA GLU A 131 10.14 -2.50 1.06
C GLU A 131 9.64 -2.30 -0.37
N ARG A 132 8.45 -2.80 -0.62
CA ARG A 132 7.77 -2.60 -1.89
C ARG A 132 6.50 -1.81 -1.68
N VAL A 133 6.37 -0.73 -2.43
CA VAL A 133 5.10 0.00 -2.52
C VAL A 133 4.04 -0.93 -3.08
N MET A 134 2.89 -0.97 -2.44
CA MET A 134 1.75 -1.81 -2.83
C MET A 134 0.60 -1.00 -3.38
N VAL A 135 0.24 0.08 -2.68
CA VAL A 135 -0.87 0.97 -3.01
C VAL A 135 -0.41 2.40 -2.75
N ALA A 136 -0.84 3.31 -3.61
CA ALA A 136 -0.64 4.74 -3.46
C ALA A 136 -1.99 5.45 -3.35
N ASN A 137 -1.99 6.63 -2.71
CA ASN A 137 -3.14 7.54 -2.63
C ASN A 137 -4.41 6.89 -2.07
N ALA A 138 -4.25 5.96 -1.12
CA ALA A 138 -5.38 5.44 -0.37
C ALA A 138 -5.76 6.40 0.75
N ASP A 139 -7.06 6.61 0.96
CA ASP A 139 -7.61 7.44 2.04
C ASP A 139 -7.85 6.60 3.29
N GLN A 140 -8.28 5.34 3.09
CA GLN A 140 -8.75 4.47 4.15
C GLN A 140 -8.20 3.06 4.02
N MET A 141 -8.14 2.35 5.16
CA MET A 141 -7.83 0.94 5.23
C MET A 141 -8.95 0.20 5.96
N LEU A 142 -9.69 -0.66 5.26
CA LEU A 142 -10.69 -1.53 5.89
C LEU A 142 -10.03 -2.85 6.31
N ILE A 143 -9.85 -3.00 7.61
CA ILE A 143 -9.27 -4.19 8.25
C ILE A 143 -10.38 -5.21 8.48
N VAL A 144 -10.36 -6.32 7.75
CA VAL A 144 -11.39 -7.38 7.86
C VAL A 144 -10.87 -8.51 8.74
N VAL A 145 -11.61 -8.80 9.81
CA VAL A 145 -11.29 -9.83 10.80
C VAL A 145 -12.52 -10.72 11.02
N ALA A 146 -12.33 -12.01 11.22
CA ALA A 146 -13.42 -12.89 11.59
C ALA A 146 -13.53 -12.97 13.12
N ALA A 147 -14.73 -12.98 13.68
CA ALA A 147 -14.95 -13.23 15.10
C ALA A 147 -14.55 -14.67 15.50
N ALA A 148 -14.65 -15.61 14.55
CA ALA A 148 -14.16 -16.98 14.67
C ALA A 148 -13.82 -17.56 13.28
N ASN A 149 -13.00 -18.61 13.25
CA ASN A 149 -12.65 -19.37 12.03
C ASN A 149 -12.23 -18.51 10.84
N PRO A 150 -11.02 -17.91 10.85
CA PRO A 150 -9.93 -18.09 11.82
C PRO A 150 -10.13 -17.26 13.09
N GLU A 151 -9.50 -17.73 14.17
CA GLU A 151 -9.48 -16.98 15.45
C GLU A 151 -8.87 -15.58 15.26
N PRO A 152 -9.53 -14.51 15.78
CA PRO A 152 -9.04 -13.15 15.67
C PRO A 152 -7.73 -12.96 16.45
N ARG A 153 -6.79 -12.22 15.86
CA ARG A 153 -5.46 -11.97 16.45
C ARG A 153 -5.25 -10.49 16.66
N VAL A 154 -5.24 -10.05 17.92
CA VAL A 154 -5.01 -8.64 18.29
C VAL A 154 -3.74 -8.09 17.64
N ARG A 155 -2.61 -8.79 17.77
CA ARG A 155 -1.33 -8.35 17.19
C ARG A 155 -1.35 -8.17 15.67
N LEU A 156 -2.20 -8.92 14.95
CA LEU A 156 -2.33 -8.74 13.50
C LEU A 156 -3.06 -7.45 13.17
N VAL A 157 -4.11 -7.12 13.92
CA VAL A 157 -4.84 -5.86 13.76
C VAL A 157 -3.96 -4.68 14.18
N ASP A 158 -3.22 -4.81 15.28
CA ASP A 158 -2.23 -3.79 15.70
C ASP A 158 -1.24 -3.48 14.55
N ARG A 159 -0.71 -4.50 13.87
CA ARG A 159 0.19 -4.31 12.73
C ARG A 159 -0.49 -3.57 11.56
N TYR A 160 -1.76 -3.83 11.29
CA TYR A 160 -2.52 -3.12 10.28
C TYR A 160 -2.78 -1.65 10.67
N LEU A 161 -3.12 -1.41 11.94
CA LEU A 161 -3.32 -0.07 12.48
C LEU A 161 -2.04 0.76 12.39
N VAL A 162 -0.92 0.19 12.83
CA VAL A 162 0.41 0.82 12.73
C VAL A 162 0.72 1.18 11.28
N ALA A 163 0.53 0.26 10.33
CA ALA A 163 0.78 0.52 8.92
C ALA A 163 -0.15 1.61 8.35
N ALA A 164 -1.40 1.66 8.79
CA ALA A 164 -2.35 2.69 8.38
C ALA A 164 -1.94 4.07 8.90
N TYR A 165 -1.66 4.19 10.19
CA TYR A 165 -1.26 5.43 10.83
C TYR A 165 0.06 5.97 10.26
N ASP A 166 1.08 5.13 10.10
CA ASP A 166 2.36 5.52 9.50
C ASP A 166 2.19 6.04 8.06
N ALA A 167 1.32 5.39 7.28
CA ALA A 167 1.00 5.81 5.92
C ALA A 167 0.08 7.05 5.84
N GLY A 168 -0.46 7.55 6.96
CA GLY A 168 -1.45 8.61 6.98
C GLY A 168 -2.83 8.19 6.43
N ILE A 169 -3.18 6.90 6.57
CA ILE A 169 -4.41 6.28 6.08
C ILE A 169 -5.35 6.03 7.27
N SER A 170 -6.62 6.43 7.14
CA SER A 170 -7.63 6.24 8.20
C SER A 170 -8.06 4.77 8.32
N PRO A 171 -7.93 4.11 9.47
CA PRO A 171 -8.36 2.73 9.64
C PRO A 171 -9.87 2.62 9.85
N LEU A 172 -10.45 1.55 9.32
CA LEU A 172 -11.80 1.05 9.56
C LEU A 172 -11.70 -0.42 9.93
N LEU A 173 -12.58 -0.93 10.78
CA LEU A 173 -12.60 -2.34 11.21
C LEU A 173 -13.91 -3.00 10.80
N CYS A 174 -13.84 -4.14 10.14
CA CYS A 174 -14.99 -4.97 9.82
C CYS A 174 -14.84 -6.34 10.48
N ILE A 175 -15.71 -6.65 11.45
CA ILE A 175 -15.76 -7.95 12.10
C ILE A 175 -16.80 -8.81 11.40
N THR A 176 -16.34 -9.89 10.81
CA THR A 176 -17.21 -10.85 10.12
C THR A 176 -17.52 -12.07 11.00
N LYS A 177 -18.52 -12.86 10.62
CA LYS A 177 -18.89 -14.09 11.30
C LYS A 177 -19.25 -13.90 12.78
N VAL A 178 -19.90 -12.78 13.11
CA VAL A 178 -20.37 -12.51 14.47
C VAL A 178 -21.47 -13.48 14.92
N ASP A 179 -22.02 -14.28 14.00
CA ASP A 179 -22.89 -15.41 14.29
C ASP A 179 -22.18 -16.60 14.94
N LEU A 180 -20.85 -16.68 14.85
CA LEU A 180 -20.06 -17.78 15.39
C LEU A 180 -19.47 -17.48 16.77
N ALA A 181 -19.22 -16.21 17.11
CA ALA A 181 -18.67 -15.79 18.39
C ALA A 181 -18.99 -14.33 18.68
N ASP A 182 -19.13 -13.99 19.96
CA ASP A 182 -19.27 -12.61 20.42
C ASP A 182 -17.99 -11.80 20.11
N PRO A 183 -18.03 -10.72 19.33
CA PRO A 183 -16.87 -9.90 19.02
C PRO A 183 -16.45 -8.96 20.17
N ALA A 184 -17.31 -8.70 21.15
CA ALA A 184 -17.09 -7.69 22.18
C ALA A 184 -15.77 -7.84 22.95
N PRO A 185 -15.35 -9.06 23.39
CA PRO A 185 -14.05 -9.21 24.06
C PRO A 185 -12.85 -8.83 23.19
N PHE A 186 -12.94 -9.11 21.89
CA PHE A 186 -11.90 -8.72 20.91
C PHE A 186 -11.91 -7.21 20.66
N LEU A 187 -13.09 -6.63 20.46
CA LEU A 187 -13.24 -5.19 20.19
C LEU A 187 -12.81 -4.33 21.37
N ALA A 188 -12.92 -4.81 22.60
CA ALA A 188 -12.47 -4.09 23.79
C ALA A 188 -10.98 -3.70 23.73
N HIS A 189 -10.14 -4.45 23.01
CA HIS A 189 -8.72 -4.10 22.80
C HIS A 189 -8.52 -2.83 21.96
N PHE A 190 -9.52 -2.44 21.17
CA PHE A 190 -9.44 -1.33 20.21
C PHE A 190 -10.40 -0.18 20.56
N ALA A 191 -11.20 -0.32 21.63
CA ALA A 191 -12.23 0.65 21.98
C ALA A 191 -11.67 2.08 22.18
N ALA A 192 -10.46 2.19 22.75
CA ALA A 192 -9.80 3.47 22.96
C ALA A 192 -9.22 4.11 21.68
N LEU A 193 -9.21 3.41 20.56
CA LEU A 193 -8.68 3.93 19.28
C LEU A 193 -9.74 4.63 18.44
N GLU A 194 -11.01 4.58 18.86
CA GLU A 194 -12.15 5.21 18.17
C GLU A 194 -12.25 4.85 16.67
N VAL A 195 -11.76 3.65 16.31
CA VAL A 195 -11.83 3.14 14.93
C VAL A 195 -13.28 2.74 14.63
N PRO A 196 -13.89 3.24 13.54
CA PRO A 196 -15.24 2.81 13.14
C PRO A 196 -15.31 1.31 12.92
N VAL A 197 -16.32 0.64 13.51
CA VAL A 197 -16.50 -0.81 13.48
C VAL A 197 -17.77 -1.16 12.73
N PHE A 198 -17.68 -2.13 11.82
CA PHE A 198 -18.80 -2.77 11.12
C PHE A 198 -18.85 -4.24 11.50
N GLU A 199 -20.01 -4.69 11.98
CA GLU A 199 -20.23 -6.10 12.34
C GLU A 199 -21.08 -6.77 11.26
N SER A 200 -20.71 -7.98 10.88
CA SER A 200 -21.42 -8.73 9.84
C SER A 200 -21.50 -10.23 10.12
N ALA A 201 -22.61 -10.81 9.70
CA ALA A 201 -22.85 -12.23 9.65
C ALA A 201 -23.20 -12.67 8.21
N PRO A 202 -23.13 -13.96 7.89
CA PRO A 202 -23.55 -14.45 6.58
C PRO A 202 -24.99 -14.02 6.25
N GLY A 203 -25.18 -13.34 5.11
CA GLY A 203 -26.48 -12.81 4.69
C GLY A 203 -26.93 -11.51 5.39
N ALA A 204 -26.16 -11.01 6.38
CA ALA A 204 -26.46 -9.79 7.12
C ALA A 204 -25.25 -8.85 7.09
N TRP A 205 -24.86 -8.42 5.90
CA TRP A 205 -23.81 -7.44 5.69
C TRP A 205 -24.35 -6.03 5.87
N PRO A 206 -23.70 -5.15 6.65
CA PRO A 206 -24.09 -3.73 6.77
C PRO A 206 -23.60 -2.94 5.54
N LEU A 207 -24.05 -3.36 4.34
CA LEU A 207 -23.52 -2.85 3.07
C LEU A 207 -23.77 -1.36 2.88
N GLU A 208 -24.91 -0.84 3.37
CA GLU A 208 -25.27 0.56 3.24
C GLU A 208 -24.30 1.44 4.05
N SER A 209 -24.12 1.14 5.34
CA SER A 209 -23.18 1.86 6.19
C SER A 209 -21.74 1.76 5.71
N ILE A 210 -21.33 0.60 5.18
CA ILE A 210 -20.00 0.45 4.60
C ILE A 210 -19.90 1.31 3.33
N ARG A 211 -20.89 1.29 2.43
CA ARG A 211 -20.87 2.12 1.22
C ARG A 211 -20.82 3.62 1.54
N GLU A 212 -21.56 4.05 2.55
CA GLU A 212 -21.49 5.43 3.04
C GLU A 212 -20.08 5.80 3.52
N ALA A 213 -19.44 4.92 4.32
CA ALA A 213 -18.08 5.16 4.79
C ALA A 213 -17.03 5.16 3.67
N LEU A 214 -17.30 4.46 2.58
CA LEU A 214 -16.41 4.37 1.42
C LEU A 214 -16.70 5.46 0.37
N ALA A 215 -17.77 6.25 0.51
CA ALA A 215 -18.17 7.24 -0.49
C ALA A 215 -17.05 8.26 -0.76
N GLY A 216 -16.69 8.44 -2.03
CA GLY A 216 -15.65 9.37 -2.46
C GLY A 216 -14.23 9.03 -1.95
N LYS A 217 -14.01 7.84 -1.40
CA LYS A 217 -12.73 7.41 -0.80
C LYS A 217 -12.12 6.24 -1.53
N THR A 218 -10.79 6.22 -1.54
CA THR A 218 -10.00 5.06 -1.98
C THR A 218 -9.65 4.21 -0.76
N THR A 219 -10.26 3.04 -0.65
CA THR A 219 -10.14 2.15 0.52
C THR A 219 -9.40 0.87 0.18
N VAL A 220 -8.32 0.60 0.91
CA VAL A 220 -7.57 -0.67 0.81
C VAL A 220 -8.20 -1.69 1.74
N PHE A 221 -8.53 -2.87 1.21
CA PHE A 221 -9.06 -3.98 1.97
C PHE A 221 -7.94 -4.93 2.38
N VAL A 222 -7.77 -5.10 3.68
CA VAL A 222 -6.74 -5.97 4.26
C VAL A 222 -7.36 -6.99 5.21
N GLY A 223 -6.69 -8.11 5.42
CA GLY A 223 -7.15 -9.16 6.33
C GLY A 223 -6.59 -10.52 5.97
N HIS A 224 -6.60 -11.41 6.95
CA HIS A 224 -6.10 -12.76 6.80
C HIS A 224 -6.95 -13.58 5.80
N SER A 225 -6.37 -14.67 5.26
CA SER A 225 -7.13 -15.59 4.41
C SER A 225 -8.29 -16.21 5.20
N GLY A 226 -9.47 -16.31 4.56
CA GLY A 226 -10.64 -16.93 5.15
C GLY A 226 -11.47 -16.05 6.10
N VAL A 227 -11.12 -14.78 6.30
CA VAL A 227 -11.92 -13.86 7.14
C VAL A 227 -13.19 -13.32 6.45
N GLY A 228 -13.40 -13.60 5.16
CA GLY A 228 -14.59 -13.12 4.43
C GLY A 228 -14.35 -11.87 3.59
N LYS A 229 -13.09 -11.40 3.44
CA LYS A 229 -12.74 -10.20 2.67
C LYS A 229 -13.31 -10.23 1.23
N SER A 230 -13.05 -11.30 0.46
CA SER A 230 -13.55 -11.41 -0.91
C SER A 230 -15.08 -11.50 -0.97
N THR A 231 -15.71 -12.13 0.03
CA THR A 231 -17.17 -12.18 0.14
C THR A 231 -17.75 -10.79 0.34
N LEU A 232 -17.12 -9.97 1.21
CA LEU A 232 -17.52 -8.58 1.42
C LEU A 232 -17.35 -7.74 0.15
N ILE A 233 -16.21 -7.86 -0.52
CA ILE A 233 -15.94 -7.13 -1.77
C ILE A 233 -16.98 -7.50 -2.84
N ASN A 234 -17.30 -8.77 -3.01
CA ASN A 234 -18.31 -9.23 -3.97
C ASN A 234 -19.73 -8.73 -3.61
N ALA A 235 -20.04 -8.61 -2.32
CA ALA A 235 -21.31 -8.04 -1.88
C ALA A 235 -21.38 -6.53 -2.12
N LEU A 236 -20.26 -5.80 -1.99
CA LEU A 236 -20.17 -4.37 -2.29
C LEU A 236 -20.20 -4.08 -3.79
N VAL A 237 -19.56 -4.92 -4.59
CA VAL A 237 -19.39 -4.78 -6.04
C VAL A 237 -19.82 -6.08 -6.74
N PRO A 238 -21.12 -6.34 -6.88
CA PRO A 238 -21.62 -7.61 -7.48
C PRO A 238 -21.15 -7.84 -8.92
N GLU A 239 -20.82 -6.78 -9.64
CA GLU A 239 -20.31 -6.85 -11.01
C GLU A 239 -18.84 -7.30 -11.10
N ALA A 240 -18.09 -7.27 -9.98
CA ALA A 240 -16.70 -7.71 -9.94
C ALA A 240 -16.55 -9.20 -10.22
N GLU A 241 -17.51 -10.04 -9.82
CA GLU A 241 -17.52 -11.48 -10.14
C GLU A 241 -17.58 -11.72 -11.64
N ARG A 242 -18.34 -10.92 -12.38
CA ARG A 242 -18.47 -11.04 -13.83
C ARG A 242 -17.18 -10.62 -14.55
N ALA A 243 -16.54 -9.55 -14.09
CA ALA A 243 -15.29 -9.06 -14.67
C ALA A 243 -14.13 -10.04 -14.43
N THR A 244 -14.04 -10.68 -13.26
CA THR A 244 -13.03 -11.69 -12.97
C THR A 244 -13.30 -13.02 -13.68
N GLY A 245 -14.56 -13.37 -13.96
CA GLY A 245 -14.96 -14.53 -14.74
C GLY A 245 -14.51 -14.45 -16.21
N HIS A 246 -14.71 -13.32 -16.86
CA HIS A 246 -14.30 -13.13 -18.26
C HIS A 246 -12.77 -13.12 -18.47
N VAL A 247 -11.99 -12.63 -17.51
CA VAL A 247 -10.52 -12.67 -17.58
C VAL A 247 -9.99 -14.09 -17.42
N ASN A 248 -10.70 -14.98 -16.71
CA ASN A 248 -10.29 -16.36 -16.50
C ASN A 248 -10.63 -17.30 -17.67
N GLU A 249 -11.63 -17.00 -18.48
CA GLU A 249 -11.99 -17.81 -19.67
C GLU A 249 -10.93 -17.72 -20.78
N VAL A 250 -10.23 -16.60 -20.89
CA VAL A 250 -9.18 -16.40 -21.91
C VAL A 250 -7.88 -17.14 -21.55
N THR A 251 -7.62 -17.45 -20.29
CA THR A 251 -6.35 -18.07 -19.86
C THR A 251 -6.45 -19.54 -19.46
N GLY A 252 -7.65 -20.13 -19.38
CA GLY A 252 -7.86 -21.57 -19.18
C GLY A 252 -7.28 -22.17 -17.89
N ARG A 253 -6.92 -21.36 -16.88
CA ARG A 253 -6.41 -21.82 -15.59
C ARG A 253 -7.35 -21.43 -14.46
N GLY A 254 -8.00 -22.45 -13.92
CA GLY A 254 -8.96 -22.35 -12.85
C GLY A 254 -8.39 -21.97 -11.50
N ARG A 255 -9.29 -21.45 -10.68
CA ARG A 255 -9.29 -21.30 -9.20
C ARG A 255 -7.99 -20.92 -8.50
N HIS A 256 -8.00 -19.71 -7.90
CA HIS A 256 -7.13 -19.26 -6.82
C HIS A 256 -5.68 -18.98 -7.15
N THR A 257 -5.43 -17.96 -8.00
CA THR A 257 -4.20 -17.13 -7.88
C THR A 257 -4.34 -15.85 -8.67
N SER A 258 -5.22 -14.95 -8.29
CA SER A 258 -5.13 -13.56 -8.74
C SER A 258 -3.96 -12.93 -8.01
N SER A 259 -2.79 -12.96 -8.64
CA SER A 259 -1.60 -12.22 -8.16
C SER A 259 -1.65 -10.73 -8.58
N SER A 260 -2.70 -10.32 -9.26
CA SER A 260 -2.94 -8.96 -9.71
C SER A 260 -3.87 -8.25 -8.73
N SER A 261 -3.41 -7.12 -8.19
CA SER A 261 -4.26 -6.21 -7.43
C SER A 261 -5.14 -5.41 -8.40
N VAL A 262 -6.37 -5.11 -7.99
CA VAL A 262 -7.34 -4.36 -8.79
C VAL A 262 -8.11 -3.39 -7.90
N ALA A 263 -8.39 -2.20 -8.43
CA ALA A 263 -9.31 -1.26 -7.81
C ALA A 263 -10.70 -1.44 -8.43
N LEU A 264 -11.68 -1.65 -7.58
CA LEU A 264 -13.08 -1.86 -7.94
C LEU A 264 -13.91 -0.63 -7.55
N ARG A 265 -14.76 -0.18 -8.43
CA ARG A 265 -15.66 0.93 -8.14
C ARG A 265 -16.81 0.46 -7.25
N VAL A 266 -17.01 1.13 -6.11
CA VAL A 266 -18.12 0.88 -5.19
C VAL A 266 -19.20 1.91 -5.45
N ALA A 267 -20.38 1.44 -5.85
CA ALA A 267 -21.53 2.32 -6.00
C ALA A 267 -22.00 2.82 -4.61
N THR A 268 -22.14 4.13 -4.47
CA THR A 268 -22.61 4.77 -3.24
C THR A 268 -24.06 5.21 -3.41
N PRO A 269 -24.96 4.97 -2.42
CA PRO A 269 -26.35 5.40 -2.49
C PRO A 269 -26.43 6.93 -2.57
N GLY A 270 -27.22 7.43 -3.53
CA GLY A 270 -27.50 8.88 -3.64
C GLY A 270 -26.43 9.70 -4.36
N ALA A 271 -25.32 9.13 -4.78
CA ALA A 271 -24.31 9.81 -5.58
C ALA A 271 -24.80 10.00 -7.02
N ALA A 272 -25.58 11.04 -7.24
CA ALA A 272 -25.87 11.51 -8.60
C ALA A 272 -24.58 12.12 -9.17
N GLY A 273 -23.88 11.38 -10.00
CA GLY A 273 -22.88 11.94 -10.90
C GLY A 273 -21.43 12.01 -10.42
N GLY A 274 -20.92 11.06 -9.59
CA GLY A 274 -19.47 10.98 -9.49
C GLY A 274 -18.81 10.57 -8.19
N ASP A 275 -19.44 10.61 -7.05
CA ASP A 275 -18.83 10.22 -5.77
C ASP A 275 -18.86 8.71 -5.53
N HIS A 276 -18.21 7.98 -6.43
CA HIS A 276 -17.99 6.55 -6.22
C HIS A 276 -16.80 6.35 -5.30
N GLY A 277 -16.94 5.38 -4.37
CA GLY A 277 -15.81 4.86 -3.63
C GLY A 277 -14.97 3.88 -4.47
N TRP A 278 -13.74 3.64 -4.05
CA TRP A 278 -12.86 2.64 -4.63
C TRP A 278 -12.47 1.60 -3.57
N ALA A 279 -12.69 0.34 -3.88
CA ALA A 279 -12.20 -0.79 -3.10
C ALA A 279 -10.97 -1.39 -3.77
N ILE A 280 -9.83 -1.36 -3.11
CA ILE A 280 -8.59 -1.99 -3.59
C ILE A 280 -8.43 -3.31 -2.87
N ASP A 281 -8.58 -4.42 -3.62
CA ASP A 281 -8.26 -5.75 -3.10
C ASP A 281 -6.76 -5.99 -3.17
N THR A 282 -6.17 -6.34 -2.04
CA THR A 282 -4.76 -6.71 -1.93
C THR A 282 -4.62 -8.20 -1.65
N PRO A 283 -4.69 -9.06 -2.69
CA PRO A 283 -4.57 -10.49 -2.50
C PRO A 283 -3.21 -10.86 -1.92
N GLY A 284 -3.21 -11.73 -0.90
CA GLY A 284 -1.99 -12.32 -0.35
C GLY A 284 -1.17 -11.42 0.57
N VAL A 285 -1.67 -10.27 1.02
CA VAL A 285 -1.01 -9.48 2.06
C VAL A 285 -1.20 -10.17 3.41
N ARG A 286 -0.24 -11.00 3.78
CA ARG A 286 -0.23 -11.72 5.05
C ARG A 286 0.42 -10.91 6.17
N SER A 287 1.30 -9.98 5.82
CA SER A 287 1.97 -9.10 6.77
C SER A 287 2.39 -7.81 6.08
N PHE A 288 2.24 -6.69 6.79
CA PHE A 288 2.96 -5.47 6.47
C PHE A 288 4.31 -5.54 7.18
N GLY A 289 5.37 -5.22 6.45
CA GLY A 289 6.67 -4.98 7.08
C GLY A 289 6.60 -3.66 7.84
N LEU A 290 6.92 -3.71 9.11
CA LEU A 290 6.94 -2.52 9.96
C LEU A 290 8.37 -1.99 10.15
N GLY A 291 9.33 -2.47 9.36
CA GLY A 291 10.74 -2.11 9.51
C GLY A 291 11.06 -0.64 9.19
N HIS A 292 10.12 0.06 8.55
CA HIS A 292 10.24 1.50 8.23
C HIS A 292 9.38 2.39 9.12
N VAL A 293 8.48 1.78 9.90
CA VAL A 293 7.56 2.52 10.75
C VAL A 293 8.33 3.27 11.82
N THR A 294 8.10 4.56 11.89
CA THR A 294 8.66 5.42 12.92
C THR A 294 7.64 5.64 14.04
N SER A 295 8.11 5.90 15.25
CA SER A 295 7.23 6.29 16.35
C SER A 295 6.35 7.48 15.97
N ASP A 296 6.90 8.45 15.24
CA ASP A 296 6.15 9.63 14.75
C ASP A 296 5.01 9.26 13.81
N GLY A 297 5.17 8.20 13.00
CA GLY A 297 4.11 7.67 12.14
C GLY A 297 2.92 7.16 12.97
N ILE A 298 3.21 6.39 14.01
CA ILE A 298 2.19 5.84 14.91
C ILE A 298 1.48 6.96 15.67
N LEU A 299 2.23 7.94 16.17
CA LEU A 299 1.70 9.06 16.93
C LEU A 299 0.65 9.89 16.15
N ARG A 300 0.69 9.89 14.83
CA ARG A 300 -0.34 10.55 14.00
C ARG A 300 -1.76 10.00 14.23
N GLY A 301 -1.88 8.76 14.68
CA GLY A 301 -3.15 8.17 15.05
C GLY A 301 -3.68 8.57 16.43
N PHE A 302 -2.88 9.36 17.19
CA PHE A 302 -3.15 9.75 18.57
C PHE A 302 -3.07 11.27 18.72
N THR A 303 -3.79 11.99 17.85
CA THR A 303 -3.78 13.46 17.80
C THR A 303 -4.24 14.12 19.10
N ASP A 304 -5.10 13.44 19.85
CA ASP A 304 -5.57 13.82 21.17
C ASP A 304 -4.47 13.82 22.24
N LEU A 305 -3.43 13.00 22.07
CA LEU A 305 -2.27 12.95 22.96
C LEU A 305 -1.11 13.87 22.50
N ALA A 306 -1.21 14.49 21.34
CA ALA A 306 -0.10 15.22 20.71
C ALA A 306 0.43 16.35 21.59
N GLU A 307 -0.44 17.19 22.19
CA GLU A 307 -0.05 18.29 23.07
C GLU A 307 0.71 17.81 24.31
N ILE A 308 0.35 16.63 24.85
CA ILE A 308 1.02 16.05 26.01
C ILE A 308 2.37 15.48 25.58
N ILE A 309 2.42 14.80 24.43
CA ILE A 309 3.63 14.22 23.85
C ILE A 309 4.69 15.29 23.55
N ASP A 310 4.27 16.45 23.10
CA ASP A 310 5.15 17.61 22.84
C ASP A 310 5.86 18.10 24.13
N GLY A 311 5.30 17.83 25.30
CA GLY A 311 5.90 18.10 26.62
C GLY A 311 6.97 17.09 27.05
N CYS A 312 7.09 15.95 26.38
CA CYS A 312 8.04 14.90 26.75
C CYS A 312 9.51 15.32 26.55
N PRO A 313 10.44 14.76 27.32
CA PRO A 313 11.88 14.93 27.11
C PRO A 313 12.29 14.48 25.70
N ARG A 314 13.33 15.13 25.14
CA ARG A 314 13.86 14.74 23.83
C ARG A 314 14.31 13.28 23.82
N GLY A 315 13.82 12.52 22.87
CA GLY A 315 14.13 11.10 22.72
C GLY A 315 13.31 10.19 23.64
N CYS A 316 12.22 10.69 24.22
CA CYS A 316 11.27 9.86 24.94
C CYS A 316 10.70 8.78 23.99
N THR A 317 10.72 7.53 24.46
CA THR A 317 10.18 6.38 23.72
C THR A 317 8.69 6.20 23.96
N HIS A 318 8.09 6.92 24.90
CA HIS A 318 6.72 6.78 25.39
C HIS A 318 6.38 5.36 25.90
N ALA A 319 7.38 4.48 26.07
CA ALA A 319 7.18 3.15 26.64
C ALA A 319 6.80 3.24 28.14
N GLU A 320 6.33 2.13 28.72
CA GLU A 320 5.95 2.08 30.14
C GLU A 320 7.11 2.41 31.10
N ASP A 321 8.34 2.15 30.67
CA ASP A 321 9.57 2.38 31.46
C ASP A 321 10.33 3.64 31.00
N ALA A 322 9.72 4.47 30.15
CA ALA A 322 10.35 5.71 29.72
C ALA A 322 10.45 6.71 30.86
N PRO A 323 11.67 7.15 31.24
CA PRO A 323 11.82 8.07 32.36
C PRO A 323 11.21 9.45 32.00
N ASP A 324 10.56 10.06 32.99
CA ASP A 324 9.97 11.39 32.89
C ASP A 324 9.00 11.57 31.70
N CYS A 325 8.27 10.50 31.34
CA CYS A 325 7.29 10.56 30.26
C CYS A 325 6.09 11.41 30.68
N GLU A 326 5.78 12.45 29.91
CA GLU A 326 4.69 13.38 30.22
C GLU A 326 3.30 12.69 30.17
N LEU A 327 3.16 11.59 29.43
CA LEU A 327 1.94 10.79 29.42
C LEU A 327 1.66 10.17 30.80
N ASP A 328 2.68 9.69 31.50
CA ASP A 328 2.53 9.15 32.87
C ASP A 328 2.18 10.25 33.88
N ALA A 329 2.83 11.41 33.75
CA ALA A 329 2.52 12.57 34.55
C ALA A 329 1.08 13.02 34.33
N ALA A 330 0.61 13.05 33.08
CA ALA A 330 -0.75 13.45 32.72
C ALA A 330 -1.83 12.48 33.25
N ILE A 331 -1.53 11.19 33.34
CA ILE A 331 -2.40 10.21 33.98
C ILE A 331 -2.41 10.44 35.49
N ALA A 332 -1.24 10.64 36.10
CA ALA A 332 -1.10 10.77 37.58
C ALA A 332 -1.75 12.04 38.12
N ASP A 333 -1.68 13.16 37.39
CA ASP A 333 -2.25 14.45 37.78
C ASP A 333 -3.69 14.70 37.28
N GLY A 334 -4.27 13.73 36.55
CA GLY A 334 -5.67 13.76 36.12
C GLY A 334 -5.95 14.63 34.90
N ARG A 335 -4.92 15.07 34.16
CA ARG A 335 -5.08 15.71 32.83
C ARG A 335 -5.65 14.71 31.80
N LEU A 336 -5.33 13.44 31.95
CA LEU A 336 -5.97 12.34 31.23
C LEU A 336 -6.91 11.59 32.19
N ASP A 337 -8.15 11.41 31.75
CA ASP A 337 -9.14 10.59 32.45
C ASP A 337 -8.91 9.08 32.18
N ALA A 338 -9.83 8.24 32.63
CA ALA A 338 -9.75 6.79 32.43
C ALA A 338 -9.73 6.40 30.94
N ALA A 339 -10.43 7.13 30.06
CA ALA A 339 -10.42 6.88 28.63
C ALA A 339 -9.07 7.27 28.01
N GLY A 340 -8.51 8.40 28.44
CA GLY A 340 -7.17 8.86 28.04
C GLY A 340 -6.08 7.87 28.47
N ALA A 341 -6.19 7.30 29.68
CA ALA A 341 -5.24 6.26 30.15
C ALA A 341 -5.30 5.01 29.25
N LEU A 342 -6.49 4.52 28.87
CA LEU A 342 -6.64 3.41 27.92
C LEU A 342 -6.09 3.75 26.52
N ARG A 343 -6.15 5.00 26.16
CA ARG A 343 -5.58 5.52 24.90
C ARG A 343 -4.05 5.43 24.94
N VAL A 344 -3.42 5.83 26.06
CA VAL A 344 -1.96 5.69 26.28
C VAL A 344 -1.54 4.23 26.25
N ASP A 345 -2.30 3.32 26.91
CA ASP A 345 -2.01 1.89 26.85
C ASP A 345 -2.07 1.33 25.42
N SER A 346 -3.04 1.81 24.62
CA SER A 346 -3.15 1.42 23.22
C SER A 346 -1.96 1.93 22.39
N LEU A 347 -1.55 3.17 22.58
CA LEU A 347 -0.35 3.73 21.97
C LEU A 347 0.89 2.88 22.30
N ARG A 348 1.11 2.58 23.59
CA ARG A 348 2.24 1.77 24.06
C ARG A 348 2.25 0.36 23.47
N ARG A 349 1.07 -0.24 23.27
CA ARG A 349 0.94 -1.54 22.61
C ARG A 349 1.38 -1.49 21.17
N LEU A 350 1.09 -0.40 20.45
CA LEU A 350 1.46 -0.22 19.05
C LEU A 350 2.93 0.15 18.86
N LEU A 351 3.57 0.75 19.88
CA LEU A 351 5.00 1.09 19.87
C LEU A 351 5.92 -0.11 20.18
N LYS A 352 5.39 -1.21 20.73
CA LYS A 352 6.10 -2.47 21.03
C LYS A 352 6.26 -3.34 19.76
#